data_a080fa8f12603f7a30a2698de02ea118
#
_entry.id   a080fa8f12603f7a30a2698de02ea118
#
_cell.length_a   1.000
_cell.length_b   1.000
_cell.length_c   1.000
_cell.angle_alpha   90.00
_cell.angle_beta   90.00
_cell.angle_gamma   90.00
#
_symmetry.space_group_name_H-M   'P 1'
#
loop_
_entity.id
_entity.type
_entity.pdbx_description
1 polymer ?
#
loop_
_entity_poly.entity_id
_entity_poly.type
_entity_poly.pdbx_seq_one_letter_code
_entity_poly.pdbx_strand_id
1 'polypeptide(L)'
;MVVRWLHWLILISILAAPILSVSAQSPADRATYLVQAGDSLWSIAQRFRVSVTELAAVNNIQNPNQLMVGMELTIPAVEGFSGRLTSLPLAYGENLEWISRKYQIPLELLARLNHIITPNELYVGASLVLPEEQLGVFPLPCYLLPADLSPLEFAILTQANPWQLVAQNQLTQTIQILPGEPYQGLGDISNEELSALTCPFTEINFSPQRFLQGKTAVIRLRAKAGLNLQASFMDQTIPFVEEAPQEYVLLVGVHAMAQPGLYPFEIQLASAEPTLLAVSQMVNVGKVDYPYDKPLTVDPETIDPAVTEPENELWASYAQAFTPQKYWQGEFVFPSPLSKDYCLTTGDCWSSRFGNRRSYNGGTYDYFHTGLDIVGKEGVEIYAPADGVVVFAGLLTVRGNATMIDHGWGVYTGYYHQKEIYVQVGDRVQAGQLIGLVGSTGRSQGPHLHFEVWVNGVQVDPLDWLSQTFP
;
A
#
# COMPACT_ATOMS: atom_id res chain seq x y z
N MET A 1 65.23 -43.76 68.01
CA MET A 1 65.11 -42.77 66.93
C MET A 1 63.88 -43.18 66.10
N VAL A 2 62.76 -42.52 66.34
CA VAL A 2 61.44 -42.90 65.79
C VAL A 2 61.07 -41.81 64.75
N VAL A 3 60.90 -42.20 63.51
CA VAL A 3 60.46 -41.33 62.45
C VAL A 3 58.95 -41.57 62.27
N ARG A 4 58.12 -40.57 62.52
CA ARG A 4 56.67 -40.56 62.36
C ARG A 4 56.36 -40.17 60.92
N TRP A 5 55.61 -41.00 60.18
CA TRP A 5 55.03 -40.69 58.90
C TRP A 5 53.64 -40.00 59.11
N LEU A 6 53.48 -38.82 58.58
CA LEU A 6 52.21 -38.12 58.56
C LEU A 6 51.49 -38.39 57.22
N HIS A 7 50.33 -39.01 57.29
CA HIS A 7 49.48 -39.19 56.10
C HIS A 7 48.58 -37.99 55.91
N TRP A 8 48.66 -37.33 54.80
CA TRP A 8 47.71 -36.31 54.39
C TRP A 8 46.55 -37.00 53.63
N LEU A 9 45.34 -36.91 54.22
CA LEU A 9 44.08 -37.25 53.59
C LEU A 9 43.57 -35.99 52.83
N ILE A 10 43.62 -36.02 51.47
CA ILE A 10 42.97 -35.01 50.63
C ILE A 10 41.51 -35.37 50.54
N LEU A 11 40.65 -34.56 51.17
CA LEU A 11 39.22 -34.61 51.02
C LEU A 11 38.83 -33.89 49.69
N ILE A 12 38.46 -34.64 48.69
CA ILE A 12 37.88 -34.10 47.44
C ILE A 12 36.40 -33.83 47.74
N SER A 13 36.08 -32.54 47.99
CA SER A 13 34.69 -32.06 48.04
C SER A 13 34.15 -31.96 46.61
N ILE A 14 33.33 -32.89 46.17
CA ILE A 14 32.54 -32.82 44.97
C ILE A 14 31.47 -31.75 45.18
N LEU A 15 31.67 -30.52 44.66
CA LEU A 15 30.57 -29.54 44.54
C LEU A 15 29.54 -30.09 43.54
N ALA A 16 28.46 -30.63 44.03
CA ALA A 16 27.26 -30.86 43.23
C ALA A 16 26.64 -29.52 42.87
N ALA A 17 26.91 -29.04 41.64
CA ALA A 17 26.16 -27.91 41.09
C ALA A 17 24.66 -28.30 40.98
N PRO A 18 23.74 -27.46 41.44
CA PRO A 18 22.32 -27.75 41.21
C PRO A 18 22.06 -27.77 39.71
N ILE A 19 21.63 -28.89 39.18
CA ILE A 19 21.05 -28.98 37.84
C ILE A 19 19.75 -28.18 37.96
N LEU A 20 19.77 -26.95 37.41
CA LEU A 20 18.56 -26.19 37.16
C LEU A 20 17.76 -27.01 36.15
N SER A 21 16.79 -27.77 36.67
CA SER A 21 15.77 -28.39 35.84
C SER A 21 15.01 -27.27 35.15
N VAL A 22 15.25 -27.08 33.89
CA VAL A 22 14.35 -26.29 33.02
C VAL A 22 13.03 -27.07 33.06
N SER A 23 12.09 -26.53 33.81
CA SER A 23 10.74 -27.05 33.84
C SER A 23 10.17 -26.91 32.45
N ALA A 24 9.98 -28.03 31.76
CA ALA A 24 9.25 -28.01 30.49
C ALA A 24 7.83 -27.52 30.81
N GLN A 25 7.46 -26.36 30.27
CA GLN A 25 6.08 -25.85 30.38
C GLN A 25 5.10 -26.93 29.93
N SER A 26 4.04 -27.11 30.73
CA SER A 26 2.92 -27.99 30.39
C SER A 26 2.33 -27.54 29.02
N PRO A 27 1.83 -28.46 28.16
CA PRO A 27 1.16 -28.07 26.93
C PRO A 27 0.02 -27.06 27.11
N ALA A 28 -0.61 -27.05 28.27
CA ALA A 28 -1.66 -26.08 28.62
C ALA A 28 -1.15 -24.65 28.89
N ASP A 29 0.17 -24.46 29.07
CA ASP A 29 0.79 -23.16 29.40
C ASP A 29 1.53 -22.56 28.20
N ARG A 30 1.28 -23.05 26.99
CA ARG A 30 1.98 -22.56 25.78
C ARG A 30 1.07 -21.68 24.95
N ALA A 31 1.67 -20.69 24.30
CA ALA A 31 1.01 -19.92 23.26
C ALA A 31 0.74 -20.80 22.04
N THR A 32 -0.46 -20.73 21.49
CA THR A 32 -0.82 -21.36 20.23
C THR A 32 -1.25 -20.31 19.22
N TYR A 33 -1.11 -20.59 17.93
CA TYR A 33 -1.49 -19.68 16.85
C TYR A 33 -2.40 -20.39 15.87
N LEU A 34 -3.52 -19.73 15.52
CA LEU A 34 -4.46 -20.22 14.54
C LEU A 34 -4.02 -19.78 13.12
N VAL A 35 -3.68 -20.75 12.27
CA VAL A 35 -3.23 -20.52 10.90
C VAL A 35 -4.30 -19.79 10.09
N GLN A 36 -3.95 -18.66 9.50
CA GLN A 36 -4.82 -17.80 8.68
C GLN A 36 -4.65 -18.07 7.19
N ALA A 37 -5.60 -17.60 6.38
CA ALA A 37 -5.48 -17.63 4.92
C ALA A 37 -4.25 -16.82 4.47
N GLY A 38 -3.41 -17.41 3.61
CA GLY A 38 -2.16 -16.80 3.15
C GLY A 38 -0.94 -17.06 4.04
N ASP A 39 -1.11 -17.70 5.20
CA ASP A 39 0.02 -18.11 6.03
C ASP A 39 0.80 -19.27 5.38
N SER A 40 2.11 -19.22 5.61
CA SER A 40 3.04 -20.31 5.36
C SER A 40 3.85 -20.57 6.63
N LEU A 41 4.43 -21.76 6.75
CA LEU A 41 5.30 -22.07 7.90
C LEU A 41 6.45 -21.07 8.03
N TRP A 42 6.96 -20.58 6.90
CA TRP A 42 8.00 -19.56 6.85
C TRP A 42 7.48 -18.19 7.37
N SER A 43 6.31 -17.73 6.88
CA SER A 43 5.76 -16.43 7.31
C SER A 43 5.39 -16.42 8.81
N ILE A 44 4.88 -17.54 9.33
CA ILE A 44 4.58 -17.70 10.76
C ILE A 44 5.89 -17.69 11.58
N ALA A 45 6.91 -18.44 11.14
CA ALA A 45 8.21 -18.47 11.81
C ALA A 45 8.86 -17.07 11.87
N GLN A 46 8.79 -16.31 10.77
CA GLN A 46 9.28 -14.92 10.75
C GLN A 46 8.49 -14.01 11.69
N ARG A 47 7.16 -14.14 11.72
CA ARG A 47 6.25 -13.34 12.58
C ARG A 47 6.58 -13.52 14.06
N PHE A 48 6.86 -14.75 14.48
CA PHE A 48 7.19 -15.08 15.87
C PHE A 48 8.70 -15.08 16.17
N ARG A 49 9.55 -14.73 15.19
CA ARG A 49 11.03 -14.72 15.30
C ARG A 49 11.61 -16.06 15.77
N VAL A 50 11.03 -17.15 15.31
CA VAL A 50 11.53 -18.52 15.54
C VAL A 50 12.06 -19.13 14.23
N SER A 51 12.87 -20.18 14.31
CA SER A 51 13.27 -20.87 13.08
C SER A 51 12.14 -21.74 12.54
N VAL A 52 12.06 -21.87 11.21
CA VAL A 52 11.10 -22.78 10.55
C VAL A 52 11.27 -24.21 11.04
N THR A 53 12.53 -24.63 11.27
CA THR A 53 12.86 -25.98 11.77
C THR A 53 12.32 -26.22 13.18
N GLU A 54 12.47 -25.24 14.07
CA GLU A 54 11.99 -25.33 15.44
C GLU A 54 10.45 -25.33 15.49
N LEU A 55 9.80 -24.42 14.73
CA LEU A 55 8.33 -24.39 14.62
C LEU A 55 7.79 -25.70 14.05
N ALA A 56 8.40 -26.27 13.03
CA ALA A 56 8.03 -27.56 12.47
C ALA A 56 8.19 -28.71 13.47
N ALA A 57 9.31 -28.75 14.19
CA ALA A 57 9.63 -29.81 15.14
C ALA A 57 8.65 -29.85 16.30
N VAL A 58 8.32 -28.68 16.90
CA VAL A 58 7.37 -28.59 18.03
C VAL A 58 5.97 -29.02 17.61
N ASN A 59 5.59 -28.83 16.35
CA ASN A 59 4.26 -29.15 15.81
C ASN A 59 4.23 -30.47 15.02
N ASN A 60 5.31 -31.26 15.01
CA ASN A 60 5.42 -32.50 14.27
C ASN A 60 5.13 -32.37 12.76
N ILE A 61 5.43 -31.22 12.16
CA ILE A 61 5.22 -30.95 10.74
C ILE A 61 6.45 -31.47 9.96
N GLN A 62 6.26 -32.55 9.20
CA GLN A 62 7.32 -33.11 8.35
C GLN A 62 7.38 -32.46 6.96
N ASN A 63 6.22 -31.98 6.48
CA ASN A 63 6.10 -31.33 5.17
C ASN A 63 5.40 -29.98 5.33
N PRO A 64 6.08 -28.85 4.98
CA PRO A 64 5.49 -27.51 5.06
C PRO A 64 4.17 -27.33 4.26
N ASN A 65 3.97 -28.16 3.22
CA ASN A 65 2.73 -28.14 2.42
C ASN A 65 1.51 -28.76 3.13
N GLN A 66 1.70 -29.32 4.32
CA GLN A 66 0.59 -29.82 5.14
C GLN A 66 -0.08 -28.74 6.00
N LEU A 67 0.41 -27.51 5.95
CA LEU A 67 -0.19 -26.39 6.68
C LEU A 67 -1.58 -26.07 6.11
N MET A 68 -2.61 -26.06 6.97
CA MET A 68 -3.99 -25.76 6.58
C MET A 68 -4.52 -24.59 7.40
N VAL A 69 -5.36 -23.77 6.78
CA VAL A 69 -6.10 -22.70 7.46
C VAL A 69 -6.94 -23.31 8.58
N GLY A 70 -6.92 -22.69 9.77
CA GLY A 70 -7.58 -23.19 10.97
C GLY A 70 -6.79 -24.22 11.77
N MET A 71 -5.60 -24.63 11.29
CA MET A 71 -4.70 -25.47 12.07
C MET A 71 -4.13 -24.68 13.25
N GLU A 72 -4.10 -25.30 14.44
CA GLU A 72 -3.53 -24.69 15.64
C GLU A 72 -2.06 -25.13 15.78
N LEU A 73 -1.16 -24.15 15.85
CA LEU A 73 0.28 -24.40 16.01
C LEU A 73 0.74 -23.93 17.38
N THR A 74 1.49 -24.78 18.08
CA THR A 74 2.24 -24.37 19.27
C THR A 74 3.40 -23.48 18.83
N ILE A 75 3.50 -22.28 19.43
CA ILE A 75 4.56 -21.31 19.14
C ILE A 75 5.63 -21.41 20.23
N PRO A 76 6.86 -21.81 19.89
CA PRO A 76 7.96 -21.78 20.84
C PRO A 76 8.35 -20.32 21.15
N ALA A 77 8.95 -20.10 22.33
CA ALA A 77 9.55 -18.82 22.72
C ALA A 77 8.61 -17.60 22.90
N VAL A 78 7.29 -17.77 23.02
CA VAL A 78 6.40 -16.70 23.48
C VAL A 78 6.38 -16.71 25.01
N GLU A 79 7.27 -15.91 25.60
CA GLU A 79 7.39 -15.82 27.06
C GLU A 79 6.26 -14.98 27.67
N GLY A 80 5.72 -15.45 28.80
CA GLY A 80 4.75 -14.72 29.62
C GLY A 80 3.36 -14.56 29.00
N PHE A 81 3.03 -15.39 28.01
CA PHE A 81 1.67 -15.53 27.50
C PHE A 81 1.33 -17.01 27.28
N SER A 82 0.13 -17.37 27.73
CA SER A 82 -0.50 -18.66 27.45
C SER A 82 -1.88 -18.39 26.86
N GLY A 83 -2.28 -19.15 25.86
CA GLY A 83 -3.55 -18.99 25.18
C GLY A 83 -3.42 -18.97 23.67
N ARG A 84 -4.54 -18.78 22.99
CA ARG A 84 -4.60 -18.76 21.54
C ARG A 84 -4.31 -17.36 20.98
N LEU A 85 -3.43 -17.32 20.00
CA LEU A 85 -3.07 -16.13 19.24
C LEU A 85 -3.69 -16.19 17.84
N THR A 86 -4.08 -15.04 17.34
CA THR A 86 -4.48 -14.82 15.95
C THR A 86 -3.74 -13.64 15.39
N SER A 87 -3.90 -13.36 14.11
CA SER A 87 -3.35 -12.15 13.50
C SER A 87 -4.41 -11.37 12.72
N LEU A 88 -4.36 -10.05 12.82
CA LEU A 88 -5.21 -9.15 12.06
C LEU A 88 -4.33 -8.17 11.28
N PRO A 89 -4.70 -7.82 10.04
CA PRO A 89 -4.05 -6.72 9.34
C PRO A 89 -4.39 -5.40 10.02
N LEU A 90 -3.38 -4.58 10.24
CA LEU A 90 -3.56 -3.23 10.79
C LEU A 90 -4.30 -2.36 9.78
N ALA A 91 -5.43 -1.79 10.17
CA ALA A 91 -6.17 -0.86 9.33
C ALA A 91 -5.54 0.55 9.37
N TYR A 92 -5.86 1.37 8.36
CA TYR A 92 -5.44 2.78 8.34
C TYR A 92 -6.06 3.56 9.51
N GLY A 93 -5.24 4.36 10.18
CA GLY A 93 -5.63 5.10 11.39
C GLY A 93 -5.49 4.30 12.69
N GLU A 94 -5.18 3.01 12.62
CA GLU A 94 -4.92 2.20 13.81
C GLU A 94 -3.44 2.26 14.21
N ASN A 95 -3.19 2.44 15.51
CA ASN A 95 -1.88 2.33 16.15
C ASN A 95 -1.96 1.34 17.31
N LEU A 96 -0.83 1.05 17.97
CA LEU A 96 -0.82 0.10 19.10
C LEU A 96 -1.69 0.57 20.25
N GLU A 97 -1.67 1.84 20.56
CA GLU A 97 -2.47 2.46 21.62
C GLU A 97 -3.96 2.30 21.34
N TRP A 98 -4.37 2.53 20.08
CA TRP A 98 -5.76 2.32 19.67
C TRP A 98 -6.18 0.86 19.76
N ILE A 99 -5.34 -0.07 19.26
CA ILE A 99 -5.60 -1.51 19.33
C ILE A 99 -5.66 -1.97 20.79
N SER A 100 -4.77 -1.48 21.66
CA SER A 100 -4.78 -1.72 23.08
C SER A 100 -6.12 -1.33 23.71
N ARG A 101 -6.59 -0.12 23.40
CA ARG A 101 -7.88 0.40 23.89
C ARG A 101 -9.08 -0.36 23.30
N LYS A 102 -9.05 -0.58 21.98
CA LYS A 102 -10.13 -1.25 21.25
C LYS A 102 -10.40 -2.69 21.74
N TYR A 103 -9.34 -3.42 21.99
CA TYR A 103 -9.44 -4.84 22.40
C TYR A 103 -9.15 -5.08 23.89
N GLN A 104 -8.94 -4.03 24.66
CA GLN A 104 -8.64 -4.09 26.08
C GLN A 104 -7.42 -4.99 26.39
N ILE A 105 -6.39 -4.91 25.54
CA ILE A 105 -5.13 -5.64 25.64
C ILE A 105 -4.06 -4.70 26.18
N PRO A 106 -3.29 -5.08 27.23
CA PRO A 106 -2.19 -4.24 27.72
C PRO A 106 -1.18 -3.90 26.61
N LEU A 107 -0.83 -2.61 26.48
CA LEU A 107 0.06 -2.11 25.44
C LEU A 107 1.41 -2.84 25.42
N GLU A 108 1.97 -3.10 26.61
CA GLU A 108 3.24 -3.83 26.77
C GLU A 108 3.15 -5.27 26.23
N LEU A 109 2.00 -5.94 26.42
CA LEU A 109 1.77 -7.27 25.88
C LEU A 109 1.70 -7.23 24.36
N LEU A 110 0.97 -6.27 23.78
CA LEU A 110 0.90 -6.07 22.33
C LEU A 110 2.28 -5.81 21.72
N ALA A 111 3.04 -4.88 22.29
CA ALA A 111 4.38 -4.55 21.83
C ALA A 111 5.31 -5.76 21.86
N ARG A 112 5.23 -6.56 22.94
CA ARG A 112 6.03 -7.77 23.11
C ARG A 112 5.64 -8.89 22.14
N LEU A 113 4.34 -9.17 21.97
CA LEU A 113 3.85 -10.20 21.05
C LEU A 113 4.25 -9.89 19.59
N ASN A 114 4.32 -8.63 19.25
CA ASN A 114 4.62 -8.17 17.89
C ASN A 114 6.08 -7.71 17.71
N HIS A 115 6.89 -7.78 18.76
CA HIS A 115 8.28 -7.35 18.77
C HIS A 115 8.48 -5.90 18.27
N ILE A 116 7.50 -5.03 18.54
CA ILE A 116 7.52 -3.63 18.12
C ILE A 116 8.41 -2.84 19.09
N ILE A 117 9.39 -2.13 18.54
CA ILE A 117 10.31 -1.27 19.28
C ILE A 117 9.95 0.20 19.07
N THR A 118 9.47 0.53 17.86
CA THR A 118 9.09 1.90 17.51
C THR A 118 7.73 1.92 16.80
N PRO A 119 6.90 2.97 17.00
CA PRO A 119 5.62 3.11 16.30
C PRO A 119 5.74 3.10 14.76
N ASN A 120 6.88 3.53 14.22
CA ASN A 120 7.13 3.59 12.78
C ASN A 120 7.25 2.20 12.12
N GLU A 121 7.30 1.12 12.90
CA GLU A 121 7.26 -0.25 12.37
C GLU A 121 5.84 -0.68 11.96
N LEU A 122 4.82 0.09 12.36
CA LEU A 122 3.43 -0.16 12.05
C LEU A 122 3.03 0.52 10.74
N TYR A 123 2.54 -0.26 9.81
CA TYR A 123 2.06 0.22 8.52
C TYR A 123 0.74 -0.48 8.14
N VAL A 124 -0.01 0.13 7.23
CA VAL A 124 -1.29 -0.43 6.76
C VAL A 124 -1.09 -1.83 6.19
N GLY A 125 -1.87 -2.79 6.68
CA GLY A 125 -1.77 -4.20 6.30
C GLY A 125 -0.67 -4.97 7.04
N ALA A 126 0.08 -4.34 7.97
CA ALA A 126 0.99 -5.08 8.85
C ALA A 126 0.18 -6.11 9.67
N SER A 127 0.67 -7.35 9.68
CA SER A 127 0.02 -8.43 10.43
C SER A 127 0.32 -8.27 11.92
N LEU A 128 -0.67 -7.89 12.70
CA LEU A 128 -0.57 -7.71 14.15
C LEU A 128 -1.09 -8.95 14.89
N VAL A 129 -0.24 -9.53 15.74
CA VAL A 129 -0.58 -10.71 16.58
C VAL A 129 -1.32 -10.26 17.83
N LEU A 130 -2.45 -10.87 18.10
CA LEU A 130 -3.35 -10.56 19.20
C LEU A 130 -3.81 -11.83 19.91
N PRO A 131 -4.11 -11.79 21.23
CA PRO A 131 -4.86 -12.82 21.91
C PRO A 131 -6.26 -12.96 21.31
N GLU A 132 -6.63 -14.17 20.84
CA GLU A 132 -7.93 -14.39 20.17
C GLU A 132 -9.12 -14.16 21.11
N GLU A 133 -8.99 -14.55 22.38
CA GLU A 133 -10.05 -14.43 23.37
C GLU A 133 -10.47 -12.99 23.66
N GLN A 134 -9.64 -12.02 23.30
CA GLN A 134 -9.90 -10.60 23.54
C GLN A 134 -10.48 -9.88 22.34
N LEU A 135 -10.71 -10.56 21.21
CA LEU A 135 -11.29 -9.99 20.00
C LEU A 135 -12.82 -9.78 20.09
N GLY A 136 -13.38 -9.64 21.29
CA GLY A 136 -14.77 -9.23 21.48
C GLY A 136 -15.03 -7.87 20.80
N VAL A 137 -16.10 -7.80 20.01
CA VAL A 137 -16.54 -6.54 19.41
C VAL A 137 -17.05 -5.64 20.52
N PHE A 138 -16.30 -4.60 20.85
CA PHE A 138 -16.81 -3.48 21.63
C PHE A 138 -17.21 -2.37 20.65
N PRO A 139 -18.49 -2.27 20.27
CA PRO A 139 -18.95 -1.21 19.38
C PRO A 139 -19.11 0.09 20.17
N LEU A 140 -18.00 0.67 20.59
CA LEU A 140 -18.01 1.99 21.19
C LEU A 140 -17.73 3.02 20.11
N PRO A 141 -18.44 4.15 20.10
CA PRO A 141 -18.18 5.20 19.13
C PRO A 141 -16.73 5.67 19.23
N CYS A 142 -16.07 5.75 18.09
CA CYS A 142 -14.73 6.30 17.96
C CYS A 142 -14.82 7.82 17.79
N TYR A 143 -13.94 8.54 18.46
CA TYR A 143 -13.79 9.99 18.35
C TYR A 143 -12.31 10.33 18.09
N LEU A 144 -12.08 11.42 17.37
CA LEU A 144 -10.76 12.04 17.25
C LEU A 144 -10.72 13.27 18.12
N LEU A 145 -9.68 13.42 18.93
CA LEU A 145 -9.48 14.61 19.74
C LEU A 145 -8.96 15.74 18.83
N PRO A 146 -9.70 16.89 18.73
CA PRO A 146 -9.20 18.06 18.00
C PRO A 146 -7.91 18.63 18.60
N ALA A 147 -7.14 19.32 17.78
CA ALA A 147 -5.86 19.89 18.19
C ALA A 147 -5.98 20.97 19.26
N ASP A 148 -7.14 21.61 19.36
CA ASP A 148 -7.47 22.71 20.26
C ASP A 148 -8.22 22.29 21.52
N LEU A 149 -8.57 21.00 21.66
CA LEU A 149 -9.27 20.46 22.82
C LEU A 149 -8.39 19.50 23.63
N SER A 150 -8.42 19.66 24.93
CA SER A 150 -7.93 18.64 25.85
C SER A 150 -8.96 17.51 26.04
N PRO A 151 -8.54 16.30 26.45
CA PRO A 151 -9.47 15.21 26.78
C PRO A 151 -10.49 15.60 27.87
N LEU A 152 -10.13 16.47 28.77
CA LEU A 152 -11.03 16.97 29.82
C LEU A 152 -12.10 17.89 29.26
N GLU A 153 -11.72 18.87 28.44
CA GLU A 153 -12.68 19.76 27.76
C GLU A 153 -13.62 18.96 26.86
N PHE A 154 -13.08 18.00 26.13
CA PHE A 154 -13.90 17.09 25.33
C PHE A 154 -14.89 16.31 26.20
N ALA A 155 -14.48 15.75 27.34
CA ALA A 155 -15.38 15.06 28.26
C ALA A 155 -16.50 15.99 28.78
N ILE A 156 -16.18 17.26 29.05
CA ILE A 156 -17.17 18.26 29.46
C ILE A 156 -18.15 18.53 28.32
N LEU A 157 -17.66 18.76 27.10
CA LEU A 157 -18.50 19.04 25.93
C LEU A 157 -19.42 17.86 25.56
N THR A 158 -18.95 16.65 25.72
CA THR A 158 -19.74 15.43 25.46
C THR A 158 -20.58 14.97 26.65
N GLN A 159 -20.57 15.74 27.75
CA GLN A 159 -21.24 15.41 29.02
C GLN A 159 -20.82 14.02 29.57
N ALA A 160 -19.61 13.57 29.21
CA ALA A 160 -19.04 12.32 29.67
C ALA A 160 -18.31 12.52 31.00
N ASN A 161 -18.26 11.44 31.81
CA ASN A 161 -17.44 11.45 33.00
C ASN A 161 -15.96 11.30 32.62
N PRO A 162 -15.07 12.27 32.91
CA PRO A 162 -13.66 12.22 32.51
C PRO A 162 -12.93 10.97 33.05
N TRP A 163 -13.26 10.52 34.23
CA TRP A 163 -12.66 9.34 34.84
C TRP A 163 -13.10 8.03 34.20
N GLN A 164 -14.35 7.95 33.75
CA GLN A 164 -14.81 6.84 32.96
C GLN A 164 -14.15 6.81 31.60
N LEU A 165 -13.98 7.98 30.95
CA LEU A 165 -13.26 8.09 29.70
C LEU A 165 -11.80 7.60 29.82
N VAL A 166 -11.12 8.01 30.89
CA VAL A 166 -9.75 7.56 31.22
C VAL A 166 -9.70 6.05 31.41
N ALA A 167 -10.60 5.50 32.24
CA ALA A 167 -10.63 4.07 32.54
C ALA A 167 -10.94 3.21 31.30
N GLN A 168 -11.91 3.65 30.49
CA GLN A 168 -12.33 2.94 29.29
C GLN A 168 -11.23 2.90 28.22
N ASN A 169 -10.43 3.95 28.13
CA ASN A 169 -9.30 4.03 27.21
C ASN A 169 -7.98 3.52 27.83
N GLN A 170 -8.03 2.90 29.02
CA GLN A 170 -6.84 2.39 29.74
C GLN A 170 -5.75 3.45 29.96
N LEU A 171 -6.16 4.70 30.15
CA LEU A 171 -5.24 5.79 30.41
C LEU A 171 -4.94 5.89 31.90
N THR A 172 -3.76 6.33 32.23
CA THR A 172 -3.39 6.66 33.64
C THR A 172 -3.66 8.14 33.96
N GLN A 173 -3.76 8.99 32.94
CA GLN A 173 -4.00 10.43 33.05
C GLN A 173 -4.81 10.94 31.87
N THR A 174 -5.56 12.02 32.09
CA THR A 174 -6.38 12.67 31.03
C THR A 174 -5.58 13.31 29.90
N ILE A 175 -4.30 13.59 30.11
CA ILE A 175 -3.40 14.23 29.13
C ILE A 175 -2.70 13.26 28.20
N GLN A 176 -2.95 11.96 28.30
CA GLN A 176 -2.26 10.93 27.49
C GLN A 176 -2.84 10.74 26.07
N ILE A 177 -3.99 11.32 25.79
CA ILE A 177 -4.56 11.32 24.43
C ILE A 177 -4.02 12.53 23.70
N LEU A 178 -3.32 12.31 22.59
CA LEU A 178 -2.82 13.39 21.75
C LEU A 178 -3.87 13.82 20.71
N PRO A 179 -3.85 15.09 20.27
CA PRO A 179 -4.68 15.53 19.16
C PRO A 179 -4.53 14.65 17.93
N GLY A 180 -5.65 14.31 17.29
CA GLY A 180 -5.69 13.42 16.14
C GLY A 180 -5.67 11.93 16.49
N GLU A 181 -5.42 11.53 17.76
CA GLU A 181 -5.52 10.14 18.16
C GLU A 181 -6.96 9.70 18.36
N PRO A 182 -7.34 8.51 17.86
CA PRO A 182 -8.65 7.95 18.09
C PRO A 182 -8.80 7.44 19.54
N TYR A 183 -9.96 7.66 20.12
CA TYR A 183 -10.32 7.13 21.43
C TYR A 183 -11.79 6.72 21.49
N GLN A 184 -12.14 5.90 22.47
CA GLN A 184 -13.50 5.42 22.67
C GLN A 184 -14.28 6.40 23.54
N GLY A 185 -15.40 6.88 23.03
CA GLY A 185 -16.29 7.78 23.76
C GLY A 185 -17.37 7.05 24.58
N LEU A 186 -18.07 7.79 25.44
CA LEU A 186 -19.07 7.26 26.35
C LEU A 186 -20.52 7.55 25.89
N GLY A 187 -20.87 7.27 24.65
CA GLY A 187 -22.24 7.39 24.19
C GLY A 187 -22.41 8.22 22.92
N ASP A 188 -23.66 8.38 22.51
CA ASP A 188 -24.00 9.17 21.32
C ASP A 188 -23.91 10.66 21.64
N ILE A 189 -23.19 11.39 20.80
CA ILE A 189 -23.17 12.84 20.86
C ILE A 189 -24.38 13.36 20.13
N SER A 190 -25.32 13.91 20.88
CA SER A 190 -26.54 14.50 20.34
C SER A 190 -26.35 15.90 19.74
N ASN A 191 -25.17 16.48 19.82
CA ASN A 191 -24.84 17.81 19.35
C ASN A 191 -24.22 17.75 17.93
N GLU A 192 -24.83 18.43 16.95
CA GLU A 192 -24.35 18.47 15.56
C GLU A 192 -22.93 19.03 15.43
N GLU A 193 -22.54 20.00 16.28
CA GLU A 193 -21.19 20.56 16.27
C GLU A 193 -20.14 19.50 16.69
N LEU A 194 -20.49 18.59 17.59
CA LEU A 194 -19.63 17.52 18.07
C LEU A 194 -19.69 16.26 17.18
N SER A 195 -20.69 16.14 16.31
CA SER A 195 -20.77 15.05 15.34
C SER A 195 -19.61 15.07 14.32
N ALA A 196 -18.96 16.23 14.15
CA ALA A 196 -17.75 16.38 13.35
C ALA A 196 -16.51 15.73 14.02
N LEU A 197 -16.59 15.45 15.33
CA LEU A 197 -15.51 14.83 16.11
C LEU A 197 -15.58 13.29 16.13
N THR A 198 -16.71 12.70 15.66
CA THR A 198 -16.73 11.24 15.43
C THR A 198 -15.67 10.91 14.40
N CYS A 199 -15.04 9.74 14.54
CA CYS A 199 -14.05 9.31 13.56
C CYS A 199 -14.65 9.53 12.16
N PRO A 200 -14.09 10.42 11.33
CA PRO A 200 -14.74 10.86 10.10
C PRO A 200 -14.86 9.72 9.10
N PHE A 201 -14.07 8.67 9.33
CA PHE A 201 -14.03 7.51 8.49
C PHE A 201 -14.60 6.32 9.23
N THR A 202 -15.68 5.76 8.72
CA THR A 202 -16.27 4.54 9.26
C THR A 202 -15.63 3.29 8.68
N GLU A 203 -15.04 3.41 7.50
CA GLU A 203 -14.38 2.30 6.79
C GLU A 203 -13.34 2.87 5.84
N ILE A 204 -12.11 2.37 5.89
CA ILE A 204 -11.05 2.69 4.93
C ILE A 204 -10.44 1.39 4.42
N ASN A 205 -10.39 1.25 3.10
CA ASN A 205 -9.86 0.07 2.43
C ASN A 205 -8.77 0.47 1.42
N PHE A 206 -7.59 -0.13 1.56
CA PHE A 206 -6.46 -0.01 0.65
C PHE A 206 -6.38 -1.26 -0.23
N SER A 207 -6.44 -1.10 -1.54
CA SER A 207 -6.35 -2.20 -2.49
C SER A 207 -5.28 -1.90 -3.55
N PRO A 208 -4.16 -2.61 -3.54
CA PRO A 208 -3.73 -3.57 -2.52
C PRO A 208 -3.28 -2.87 -1.21
N GLN A 209 -3.28 -3.57 -0.09
CA GLN A 209 -2.78 -3.04 1.19
C GLN A 209 -1.27 -2.72 1.14
N ARG A 210 -0.50 -3.50 0.36
CA ARG A 210 0.90 -3.22 0.05
C ARG A 210 0.97 -2.61 -1.33
N PHE A 211 1.42 -1.37 -1.42
CA PHE A 211 1.66 -0.72 -2.70
C PHE A 211 2.83 -1.37 -3.42
N LEU A 212 2.83 -1.35 -4.74
CA LEU A 212 3.89 -1.93 -5.55
C LEU A 212 4.40 -0.91 -6.58
N GLN A 213 5.70 -0.91 -6.81
CA GLN A 213 6.33 -0.11 -7.86
C GLN A 213 5.59 -0.28 -9.20
N GLY A 214 5.29 0.83 -9.87
CA GLY A 214 4.63 0.87 -11.18
C GLY A 214 3.15 0.51 -11.18
N LYS A 215 2.52 0.32 -10.03
CA LYS A 215 1.12 -0.11 -9.95
C LYS A 215 0.20 1.01 -9.48
N THR A 216 -1.09 0.84 -9.76
CA THR A 216 -2.16 1.71 -9.24
C THR A 216 -2.71 1.10 -7.95
N ALA A 217 -2.76 1.90 -6.87
CA ALA A 217 -3.50 1.57 -5.67
C ALA A 217 -4.83 2.32 -5.65
N VAL A 218 -5.86 1.65 -5.14
CA VAL A 218 -7.21 2.20 -4.96
C VAL A 218 -7.48 2.31 -3.46
N ILE A 219 -7.79 3.50 -3.00
CA ILE A 219 -8.22 3.75 -1.64
C ILE A 219 -9.71 4.08 -1.66
N ARG A 220 -10.51 3.29 -0.96
CA ARG A 220 -11.93 3.56 -0.74
C ARG A 220 -12.16 3.91 0.72
N LEU A 221 -12.91 4.95 0.96
CA LEU A 221 -13.32 5.31 2.31
C LEU A 221 -14.80 5.65 2.35
N ARG A 222 -15.41 5.36 3.49
CA ARG A 222 -16.77 5.78 3.79
C ARG A 222 -16.72 6.87 4.85
N ALA A 223 -17.29 8.02 4.51
CA ALA A 223 -17.31 9.21 5.37
C ALA A 223 -18.65 9.96 5.22
N LYS A 224 -18.83 11.03 5.98
CA LYS A 224 -19.97 11.94 5.80
C LYS A 224 -19.97 12.50 4.36
N ALA A 225 -21.14 12.60 3.75
CA ALA A 225 -21.26 13.14 2.37
C ALA A 225 -20.81 14.61 2.28
N GLY A 226 -20.26 14.99 1.14
CA GLY A 226 -19.91 16.38 0.82
C GLY A 226 -18.62 16.88 1.50
N LEU A 227 -17.77 15.98 2.00
CA LEU A 227 -16.46 16.37 2.52
C LEU A 227 -15.47 16.60 1.37
N ASN A 228 -14.65 17.64 1.49
CA ASN A 228 -13.53 17.86 0.60
C ASN A 228 -12.29 17.18 1.20
N LEU A 229 -11.98 15.98 0.72
CA LEU A 229 -10.89 15.15 1.23
C LEU A 229 -9.76 15.09 0.21
N GLN A 230 -8.52 15.12 0.71
CA GLN A 230 -7.32 14.90 -0.08
C GLN A 230 -6.35 13.97 0.65
N ALA A 231 -5.50 13.30 -0.10
CA ALA A 231 -4.39 12.54 0.46
C ALA A 231 -3.06 13.09 -0.02
N SER A 232 -2.06 13.03 0.87
CA SER A 232 -0.65 13.27 0.53
C SER A 232 0.11 11.96 0.59
N PHE A 233 0.82 11.64 -0.50
CA PHE A 233 1.66 10.45 -0.61
C PHE A 233 2.87 10.75 -1.48
N MET A 234 4.08 10.56 -0.94
CA MET A 234 5.31 10.99 -1.59
C MET A 234 5.20 12.49 -1.99
N ASP A 235 5.45 12.83 -3.24
CA ASP A 235 5.38 14.20 -3.75
C ASP A 235 4.01 14.56 -4.35
N GLN A 236 2.98 13.73 -4.11
CA GLN A 236 1.64 13.90 -4.66
C GLN A 236 0.67 14.43 -3.60
N THR A 237 -0.22 15.34 -3.99
CA THR A 237 -1.44 15.69 -3.25
C THR A 237 -2.62 15.42 -4.16
N ILE A 238 -3.45 14.45 -3.78
CA ILE A 238 -4.50 13.89 -4.64
C ILE A 238 -5.85 14.06 -3.96
N PRO A 239 -6.86 14.65 -4.62
CA PRO A 239 -8.20 14.74 -4.08
C PRO A 239 -8.91 13.39 -4.11
N PHE A 240 -9.72 13.12 -3.08
CA PHE A 240 -10.73 12.06 -3.15
C PHE A 240 -11.91 12.53 -3.99
N VAL A 241 -12.53 11.60 -4.69
CA VAL A 241 -13.80 11.83 -5.38
C VAL A 241 -14.92 11.11 -4.66
N GLU A 242 -16.02 11.79 -4.41
CA GLU A 242 -17.25 11.17 -3.92
C GLU A 242 -17.94 10.46 -5.10
N GLU A 243 -17.73 9.13 -5.20
CA GLU A 243 -18.30 8.29 -6.27
C GLU A 243 -19.80 8.06 -6.06
N ALA A 244 -20.22 7.94 -4.80
CA ALA A 244 -21.59 7.84 -4.36
C ALA A 244 -21.74 8.56 -3.00
N PRO A 245 -22.94 8.91 -2.54
CA PRO A 245 -23.12 9.55 -1.24
C PRO A 245 -22.40 8.79 -0.12
N GLN A 246 -21.49 9.46 0.58
CA GLN A 246 -20.63 8.90 1.64
C GLN A 246 -19.56 7.90 1.19
N GLU A 247 -19.40 7.65 -0.10
CA GLU A 247 -18.39 6.73 -0.64
C GLU A 247 -17.37 7.51 -1.46
N TYR A 248 -16.14 7.52 -0.99
CA TYR A 248 -15.02 8.26 -1.58
C TYR A 248 -13.99 7.30 -2.15
N VAL A 249 -13.43 7.68 -3.28
CA VAL A 249 -12.41 6.91 -3.99
C VAL A 249 -11.22 7.80 -4.29
N LEU A 250 -10.04 7.22 -4.19
CA LEU A 250 -8.77 7.82 -4.58
C LEU A 250 -7.96 6.79 -5.35
N LEU A 251 -7.37 7.21 -6.47
CA LEU A 251 -6.40 6.44 -7.22
C LEU A 251 -4.98 6.97 -6.95
N VAL A 252 -4.04 6.10 -6.65
CA VAL A 252 -2.64 6.46 -6.37
C VAL A 252 -1.72 5.73 -7.34
N GLY A 253 -1.01 6.46 -8.18
CA GLY A 253 0.08 5.92 -8.99
C GLY A 253 1.35 5.78 -8.14
N VAL A 254 2.01 4.63 -8.21
CA VAL A 254 3.31 4.41 -7.57
C VAL A 254 4.38 4.36 -8.64
N HIS A 255 5.36 5.27 -8.58
CA HIS A 255 6.40 5.32 -9.59
C HIS A 255 7.20 4.02 -9.69
N ALA A 256 7.49 3.56 -10.92
CA ALA A 256 8.19 2.29 -11.16
C ALA A 256 9.56 2.19 -10.47
N MET A 257 10.25 3.33 -10.32
CA MET A 257 11.58 3.41 -9.69
C MET A 257 11.52 3.98 -8.26
N ALA A 258 10.34 4.05 -7.63
CA ALA A 258 10.24 4.43 -6.22
C ALA A 258 11.11 3.48 -5.37
N GLN A 259 11.80 4.00 -4.35
CA GLN A 259 12.56 3.12 -3.45
C GLN A 259 11.58 2.26 -2.64
N PRO A 260 11.78 0.93 -2.55
CA PRO A 260 10.97 0.10 -1.67
C PRO A 260 11.17 0.51 -0.21
N GLY A 261 10.08 0.56 0.57
CA GLY A 261 10.15 0.98 1.96
C GLY A 261 8.81 1.48 2.51
N LEU A 262 8.87 2.10 3.67
CA LEU A 262 7.72 2.69 4.35
C LEU A 262 7.64 4.18 4.03
N TYR A 263 6.45 4.64 3.64
CA TYR A 263 6.18 6.03 3.30
C TYR A 263 4.95 6.52 4.06
N PRO A 264 4.96 7.77 4.56
CA PRO A 264 3.75 8.34 5.15
C PRO A 264 2.69 8.50 4.08
N PHE A 265 1.48 8.11 4.43
CA PHE A 265 0.24 8.38 3.70
C PHE A 265 -0.66 9.17 4.62
N GLU A 266 -1.03 10.36 4.21
CA GLU A 266 -1.82 11.26 5.05
C GLU A 266 -3.14 11.60 4.36
N ILE A 267 -4.25 11.45 5.08
CA ILE A 267 -5.57 11.90 4.62
C ILE A 267 -5.93 13.15 5.41
N GLN A 268 -6.29 14.19 4.69
CA GLN A 268 -6.61 15.50 5.22
C GLN A 268 -8.01 15.94 4.78
N LEU A 269 -8.71 16.65 5.65
CA LEU A 269 -9.89 17.44 5.29
C LEU A 269 -9.40 18.78 4.72
N ALA A 270 -9.59 19.01 3.42
CA ALA A 270 -9.27 20.27 2.79
C ALA A 270 -10.31 21.33 3.16
N SER A 271 -10.00 22.16 4.15
CA SER A 271 -10.82 23.31 4.55
C SER A 271 -10.03 24.60 4.41
N ALA A 272 -10.74 25.76 4.34
CA ALA A 272 -10.11 27.07 4.27
C ALA A 272 -9.44 27.50 5.60
N GLU A 273 -9.76 26.82 6.70
CA GLU A 273 -9.14 26.98 8.02
C GLU A 273 -7.99 25.97 8.21
N PRO A 274 -7.05 26.22 9.13
CA PRO A 274 -5.95 25.28 9.37
C PRO A 274 -6.53 23.88 9.60
N THR A 275 -5.99 22.94 8.91
CA THR A 275 -6.40 21.54 8.77
C THR A 275 -6.97 20.98 10.08
N LEU A 276 -8.31 20.89 10.15
CA LEU A 276 -9.01 20.43 11.35
C LEU A 276 -8.78 18.94 11.62
N LEU A 277 -8.38 18.18 10.61
CA LEU A 277 -8.16 16.76 10.72
C LEU A 277 -7.10 16.30 9.71
N ALA A 278 -6.04 15.72 10.20
CA ALA A 278 -5.07 14.97 9.42
C ALA A 278 -4.80 13.64 10.10
N VAL A 279 -4.95 12.54 9.38
CA VAL A 279 -4.56 11.20 9.84
C VAL A 279 -3.42 10.73 8.96
N SER A 280 -2.30 10.40 9.58
CA SER A 280 -1.10 9.92 8.89
C SER A 280 -0.73 8.53 9.38
N GLN A 281 -0.43 7.64 8.44
CA GLN A 281 0.09 6.31 8.74
C GLN A 281 1.03 5.85 7.64
N MET A 282 1.99 4.99 8.01
CA MET A 282 2.92 4.41 7.04
C MET A 282 2.20 3.41 6.13
N VAL A 283 2.53 3.45 4.85
CA VAL A 283 2.18 2.42 3.86
C VAL A 283 3.47 1.79 3.32
N ASN A 284 3.40 0.51 2.99
CA ASN A 284 4.55 -0.24 2.50
C ASN A 284 4.56 -0.25 0.98
N VAL A 285 5.62 0.29 0.38
CA VAL A 285 5.91 0.18 -1.06
C VAL A 285 6.83 -1.00 -1.30
N GLY A 286 6.32 -2.00 -1.99
CA GLY A 286 7.05 -3.21 -2.35
C GLY A 286 7.78 -3.09 -3.67
N LYS A 287 8.89 -3.84 -3.78
CA LYS A 287 9.69 -3.96 -4.99
C LYS A 287 8.96 -4.79 -6.05
N VAL A 288 9.10 -4.37 -7.31
CA VAL A 288 8.82 -5.18 -8.51
C VAL A 288 10.14 -5.41 -9.25
N ASP A 289 10.39 -6.66 -9.64
CA ASP A 289 11.58 -6.99 -10.41
C ASP A 289 11.33 -6.74 -11.89
N TYR A 290 11.90 -5.64 -12.42
CA TYR A 290 11.82 -5.28 -13.81
C TYR A 290 13.01 -5.83 -14.58
N PRO A 291 12.78 -6.56 -15.69
CA PRO A 291 13.87 -7.11 -16.53
C PRO A 291 14.62 -5.99 -17.25
N TYR A 292 15.75 -6.35 -17.85
CA TYR A 292 16.58 -5.45 -18.65
C TYR A 292 16.32 -5.71 -20.14
N ASP A 293 15.93 -4.64 -20.86
CA ASP A 293 15.87 -4.70 -22.32
C ASP A 293 17.29 -4.77 -22.91
N LYS A 294 17.40 -5.26 -24.13
CA LYS A 294 18.66 -5.16 -24.87
C LYS A 294 18.99 -3.68 -25.09
N PRO A 295 20.28 -3.28 -25.05
CA PRO A 295 20.67 -1.91 -25.35
C PRO A 295 20.11 -1.45 -26.70
N LEU A 296 19.50 -0.27 -26.70
CA LEU A 296 18.86 0.33 -27.88
C LEU A 296 19.81 1.34 -28.52
N THR A 297 19.94 1.29 -29.85
CA THR A 297 20.64 2.31 -30.62
C THR A 297 19.61 3.29 -31.15
N VAL A 298 19.73 4.54 -30.76
CA VAL A 298 18.79 5.64 -31.11
C VAL A 298 19.51 6.86 -31.55
N ASP A 299 18.79 7.80 -32.20
CA ASP A 299 19.34 9.09 -32.58
C ASP A 299 19.82 9.85 -31.32
N PRO A 300 21.08 10.33 -31.28
CA PRO A 300 21.62 11.04 -30.13
C PRO A 300 20.80 12.26 -29.70
N GLU A 301 20.13 12.96 -30.59
CA GLU A 301 19.26 14.10 -30.28
C GLU A 301 18.10 13.66 -29.36
N THR A 302 17.57 12.46 -29.57
CA THR A 302 16.42 11.94 -28.78
C THR A 302 16.76 11.47 -27.35
N ILE A 303 18.04 11.54 -27.00
CA ILE A 303 18.53 11.25 -25.62
C ILE A 303 19.27 12.42 -25.00
N ASP A 304 19.40 13.56 -25.73
CA ASP A 304 19.98 14.79 -25.21
C ASP A 304 19.06 15.37 -24.12
N PRO A 305 19.55 15.58 -22.88
CA PRO A 305 18.75 16.19 -21.81
C PRO A 305 18.13 17.52 -22.21
N ALA A 306 18.82 18.35 -23.03
CA ALA A 306 18.29 19.62 -23.50
C ALA A 306 17.02 19.49 -24.38
N VAL A 307 16.79 18.33 -24.96
CA VAL A 307 15.58 17.98 -25.74
C VAL A 307 14.59 17.17 -24.91
N THR A 308 15.09 16.19 -24.18
CA THR A 308 14.22 15.23 -23.49
C THR A 308 13.57 15.79 -22.23
N GLU A 309 14.29 16.62 -21.43
CA GLU A 309 13.75 17.18 -20.20
C GLU A 309 12.56 18.12 -20.45
N PRO A 310 12.64 19.14 -21.32
CA PRO A 310 11.49 19.99 -21.61
C PRO A 310 10.29 19.26 -22.20
N GLU A 311 10.53 18.22 -23.03
CA GLU A 311 9.46 17.41 -23.59
C GLU A 311 8.78 16.55 -22.51
N ASN A 312 9.56 15.99 -21.59
CA ASN A 312 9.04 15.21 -20.46
C ASN A 312 8.23 16.09 -19.49
N GLU A 313 8.72 17.29 -19.18
CA GLU A 313 8.02 18.27 -18.34
C GLU A 313 6.68 18.70 -18.97
N LEU A 314 6.71 19.02 -20.27
CA LEU A 314 5.49 19.34 -21.01
C LEU A 314 4.48 18.20 -20.96
N TRP A 315 4.94 16.96 -21.21
CA TRP A 315 4.07 15.79 -21.23
C TRP A 315 3.47 15.51 -19.85
N ALA A 316 4.30 15.55 -18.82
CA ALA A 316 3.86 15.37 -17.43
C ALA A 316 2.88 16.49 -16.99
N SER A 317 3.03 17.72 -17.49
CA SER A 317 2.14 18.82 -17.13
C SER A 317 0.68 18.58 -17.53
N TYR A 318 0.43 17.88 -18.65
CA TYR A 318 -0.92 17.48 -19.03
C TYR A 318 -1.50 16.46 -18.06
N ALA A 319 -0.71 15.48 -17.63
CA ALA A 319 -1.15 14.39 -16.75
C ALA A 319 -1.28 14.80 -15.26
N GLN A 320 -0.85 16.01 -14.88
CA GLN A 320 -1.01 16.57 -13.53
C GLN A 320 -2.38 17.23 -13.30
N ALA A 321 -3.09 17.59 -14.36
CA ALA A 321 -4.42 18.18 -14.23
C ALA A 321 -5.41 17.16 -13.64
N PHE A 322 -6.31 17.61 -12.78
CA PHE A 322 -7.32 16.75 -12.18
C PHE A 322 -8.71 17.13 -12.69
N THR A 323 -9.33 16.25 -13.47
CA THR A 323 -10.70 16.37 -13.94
C THR A 323 -11.63 15.60 -13.00
N PRO A 324 -12.55 16.24 -12.26
CA PRO A 324 -13.40 15.55 -11.29
C PRO A 324 -14.39 14.56 -11.90
N GLN A 325 -14.73 14.76 -13.17
CA GLN A 325 -15.63 13.88 -13.90
C GLN A 325 -14.86 12.65 -14.36
N LYS A 326 -15.39 11.47 -14.08
CA LYS A 326 -14.94 10.20 -14.64
C LYS A 326 -15.61 9.98 -16.00
N TYR A 327 -14.83 9.61 -17.01
CA TYR A 327 -15.36 9.34 -18.35
C TYR A 327 -15.44 7.86 -18.67
N TRP A 328 -14.59 6.99 -18.09
CA TRP A 328 -14.61 5.55 -18.38
C TRP A 328 -15.68 4.79 -17.61
N GLN A 329 -16.09 3.66 -18.18
CA GLN A 329 -16.97 2.69 -17.55
C GLN A 329 -16.42 1.28 -17.78
N GLY A 330 -16.28 0.49 -16.73
CA GLY A 330 -15.73 -0.87 -16.82
C GLY A 330 -14.25 -0.92 -17.18
N GLU A 331 -13.86 -1.97 -17.91
CA GLU A 331 -12.49 -2.20 -18.33
C GLU A 331 -12.11 -1.35 -19.55
N PHE A 332 -10.84 -0.99 -19.64
CA PHE A 332 -10.28 -0.36 -20.84
C PHE A 332 -10.29 -1.33 -22.02
N VAL A 333 -10.75 -0.84 -23.16
CA VAL A 333 -10.68 -1.56 -24.43
C VAL A 333 -9.22 -1.60 -24.90
N PHE A 334 -8.85 -2.68 -25.60
CA PHE A 334 -7.50 -2.82 -26.11
C PHE A 334 -7.22 -1.78 -27.21
N PRO A 335 -6.12 -1.01 -27.13
CA PRO A 335 -5.88 0.13 -28.03
C PRO A 335 -5.39 -0.27 -29.43
N SER A 336 -5.55 -1.51 -29.84
CA SER A 336 -5.11 -2.09 -31.11
C SER A 336 -6.15 -3.10 -31.62
N PRO A 337 -6.21 -3.41 -32.93
CA PRO A 337 -7.11 -4.42 -33.46
C PRO A 337 -6.71 -5.86 -33.10
N LEU A 338 -5.61 -6.07 -32.39
CA LEU A 338 -5.22 -7.38 -31.88
C LEU A 338 -6.21 -7.87 -30.82
N SER A 339 -6.38 -9.19 -30.73
CA SER A 339 -7.23 -9.78 -29.69
C SER A 339 -6.61 -9.57 -28.30
N LYS A 340 -7.34 -8.86 -27.42
CA LYS A 340 -6.95 -8.63 -26.03
C LYS A 340 -6.65 -9.95 -25.30
N ASP A 341 -7.56 -10.92 -25.41
CA ASP A 341 -7.41 -12.23 -24.74
C ASP A 341 -6.19 -13.00 -25.23
N TYR A 342 -5.94 -13.00 -26.54
CA TYR A 342 -4.73 -13.59 -27.11
C TYR A 342 -3.47 -12.91 -26.54
N CYS A 343 -3.42 -11.59 -26.58
CA CYS A 343 -2.28 -10.81 -26.10
C CYS A 343 -1.99 -11.02 -24.62
N LEU A 344 -3.03 -11.00 -23.77
CA LEU A 344 -2.87 -11.21 -22.33
C LEU A 344 -2.47 -12.65 -21.99
N THR A 345 -2.93 -13.63 -22.77
CA THR A 345 -2.65 -15.06 -22.52
C THR A 345 -1.26 -15.46 -22.99
N THR A 346 -0.85 -15.05 -24.19
CA THR A 346 0.43 -15.49 -24.81
C THR A 346 1.59 -14.57 -24.45
N GLY A 347 1.32 -13.28 -24.31
CA GLY A 347 2.36 -12.26 -24.17
C GLY A 347 3.09 -11.92 -25.46
N ASP A 348 2.67 -12.45 -26.62
CA ASP A 348 3.37 -12.29 -27.92
C ASP A 348 3.11 -10.92 -28.58
N CYS A 349 2.21 -10.12 -28.03
CA CYS A 349 1.82 -8.82 -28.57
C CYS A 349 2.70 -7.67 -28.10
N TRP A 350 3.68 -7.92 -27.22
CA TRP A 350 4.55 -6.87 -26.70
C TRP A 350 5.98 -7.06 -27.14
N SER A 351 6.61 -5.98 -27.66
CA SER A 351 8.04 -5.95 -27.88
C SER A 351 8.82 -5.49 -26.65
N SER A 352 8.20 -4.67 -25.78
CA SER A 352 8.75 -4.28 -24.47
C SER A 352 7.61 -3.97 -23.49
N ARG A 353 7.81 -4.29 -22.21
CA ARG A 353 6.84 -4.05 -21.14
C ARG A 353 7.20 -2.86 -20.30
N PHE A 354 6.20 -2.30 -19.63
CA PHE A 354 6.39 -1.25 -18.64
C PHE A 354 7.42 -1.65 -17.57
N GLY A 355 8.24 -0.71 -17.16
CA GLY A 355 9.23 -0.87 -16.12
C GLY A 355 10.54 -1.52 -16.57
N ASN A 356 10.61 -2.14 -17.76
CA ASN A 356 11.85 -2.72 -18.29
C ASN A 356 12.96 -1.69 -18.25
N ARG A 357 14.13 -2.09 -17.70
CA ARG A 357 15.30 -1.21 -17.60
C ARG A 357 15.90 -1.01 -18.98
N ARG A 358 16.17 0.25 -19.34
CA ARG A 358 16.66 0.65 -20.67
C ARG A 358 18.04 1.28 -20.64
N SER A 359 18.86 0.90 -21.58
CA SER A 359 20.15 1.50 -21.92
C SER A 359 20.11 2.00 -23.36
N TYR A 360 20.57 3.21 -23.61
CA TYR A 360 20.64 3.83 -24.92
C TYR A 360 22.09 4.03 -25.36
N ASN A 361 22.40 3.70 -26.62
CA ASN A 361 23.71 3.91 -27.26
C ASN A 361 24.90 3.37 -26.45
N GLY A 362 24.72 2.24 -25.74
CA GLY A 362 25.75 1.62 -24.93
C GLY A 362 26.03 2.28 -23.57
N GLY A 363 25.16 3.22 -23.14
CA GLY A 363 25.20 3.82 -21.81
C GLY A 363 24.73 2.88 -20.70
N THR A 364 24.61 3.42 -19.49
CA THR A 364 24.10 2.73 -18.31
C THR A 364 22.57 2.51 -18.39
N TYR A 365 22.04 1.61 -17.52
CA TYR A 365 20.59 1.34 -17.44
C TYR A 365 19.90 2.32 -16.48
N ASP A 366 20.02 3.64 -16.78
CA ASP A 366 19.47 4.72 -15.97
C ASP A 366 18.00 5.02 -16.30
N TYR A 367 17.52 4.49 -17.40
CA TYR A 367 16.16 4.67 -17.88
C TYR A 367 15.30 3.43 -17.65
N PHE A 368 14.00 3.61 -17.70
CA PHE A 368 13.03 2.51 -17.72
C PHE A 368 11.96 2.76 -18.79
N HIS A 369 11.29 1.73 -19.20
CA HIS A 369 10.21 1.81 -20.18
C HIS A 369 8.92 2.31 -19.49
N THR A 370 8.44 3.46 -19.94
CA THR A 370 7.33 4.21 -19.31
C THR A 370 5.94 3.73 -19.73
N GLY A 371 5.88 2.79 -20.67
CA GLY A 371 4.63 2.27 -21.23
C GLY A 371 4.70 0.81 -21.66
N LEU A 372 3.84 0.44 -22.55
CA LEU A 372 3.74 -0.88 -23.17
C LEU A 372 3.95 -0.71 -24.68
N ASP A 373 4.98 -1.37 -25.24
CA ASP A 373 5.20 -1.37 -26.68
C ASP A 373 4.41 -2.50 -27.34
N ILE A 374 3.25 -2.17 -27.92
CA ILE A 374 2.37 -3.10 -28.62
C ILE A 374 2.86 -3.26 -30.06
N VAL A 375 3.15 -4.51 -30.46
CA VAL A 375 3.62 -4.82 -31.81
C VAL A 375 2.57 -4.42 -32.85
N GLY A 376 3.01 -3.80 -33.95
CA GLY A 376 2.11 -3.41 -35.04
C GLY A 376 2.92 -3.11 -36.30
N LYS A 377 2.32 -3.33 -37.47
CA LYS A 377 2.86 -2.83 -38.73
C LYS A 377 2.50 -1.37 -38.89
N GLU A 378 3.28 -0.65 -39.70
CA GLU A 378 2.94 0.71 -40.09
C GLU A 378 1.52 0.76 -40.70
N GLY A 379 0.70 1.71 -40.24
CA GLY A 379 -0.67 1.90 -40.68
C GLY A 379 -1.71 1.02 -39.95
N VAL A 380 -1.31 0.23 -38.95
CA VAL A 380 -2.28 -0.46 -38.06
C VAL A 380 -3.04 0.58 -37.24
N GLU A 381 -4.32 0.36 -37.04
CA GLU A 381 -5.24 1.26 -36.34
C GLU A 381 -4.92 1.35 -34.84
N ILE A 382 -5.08 2.55 -34.27
CA ILE A 382 -4.95 2.85 -32.85
C ILE A 382 -6.31 3.34 -32.33
N TYR A 383 -6.79 2.74 -31.25
CA TYR A 383 -8.09 3.05 -30.66
C TYR A 383 -7.97 3.67 -29.26
N ALA A 384 -8.91 4.57 -28.93
CA ALA A 384 -9.06 5.06 -27.56
C ALA A 384 -9.58 3.90 -26.65
N PRO A 385 -8.96 3.65 -25.47
CA PRO A 385 -9.35 2.52 -24.63
C PRO A 385 -10.62 2.81 -23.81
N ALA A 386 -10.99 4.07 -23.69
CA ALA A 386 -12.15 4.53 -22.93
C ALA A 386 -12.59 5.92 -23.44
N ASP A 387 -13.78 6.34 -23.00
CA ASP A 387 -14.26 7.70 -23.25
C ASP A 387 -13.29 8.72 -22.62
N GLY A 388 -13.16 9.89 -23.23
CA GLY A 388 -12.25 10.91 -22.72
C GLY A 388 -12.23 12.17 -23.58
N VAL A 389 -11.30 13.06 -23.23
CA VAL A 389 -11.04 14.31 -23.95
C VAL A 389 -9.58 14.37 -24.38
N VAL A 390 -9.31 14.65 -25.65
CA VAL A 390 -7.95 14.81 -26.16
C VAL A 390 -7.34 16.08 -25.58
N VAL A 391 -6.24 15.95 -24.83
CA VAL A 391 -5.52 17.09 -24.25
C VAL A 391 -4.25 17.44 -24.99
N PHE A 392 -3.73 16.51 -25.79
CA PHE A 392 -2.60 16.74 -26.69
C PHE A 392 -2.77 15.95 -27.99
N ALA A 393 -2.43 16.54 -29.11
CA ALA A 393 -2.32 15.88 -30.42
C ALA A 393 -1.31 16.68 -31.26
N GLY A 394 -0.13 16.10 -31.55
CA GLY A 394 0.92 16.80 -32.27
C GLY A 394 2.24 16.06 -32.36
N LEU A 395 3.23 16.71 -32.99
CA LEU A 395 4.57 16.16 -33.17
C LEU A 395 5.51 16.63 -32.05
N LEU A 396 6.24 15.69 -31.50
CA LEU A 396 7.31 15.87 -30.49
C LEU A 396 8.59 15.18 -30.99
N THR A 397 9.75 15.59 -30.48
CA THR A 397 11.04 15.03 -30.90
C THR A 397 11.23 13.58 -30.45
N VAL A 398 10.93 13.29 -29.18
CA VAL A 398 11.14 11.97 -28.61
C VAL A 398 9.93 11.07 -28.88
N ARG A 399 8.74 11.57 -28.62
CA ARG A 399 7.48 10.81 -28.73
C ARG A 399 6.99 10.68 -30.18
N GLY A 400 7.52 11.49 -31.08
CA GLY A 400 7.04 11.57 -32.46
C GLY A 400 5.64 12.17 -32.54
N ASN A 401 4.84 11.78 -33.50
CA ASN A 401 3.42 12.08 -33.49
C ASN A 401 2.76 11.39 -32.28
N ALA A 402 2.23 12.21 -31.40
CA ALA A 402 1.72 11.74 -30.11
C ALA A 402 0.31 12.28 -29.83
N THR A 403 -0.47 11.50 -29.11
CA THR A 403 -1.79 11.88 -28.59
C THR A 403 -1.83 11.59 -27.09
N MET A 404 -2.48 12.48 -26.30
CA MET A 404 -2.82 12.21 -24.90
C MET A 404 -4.32 12.47 -24.69
N ILE A 405 -4.96 11.55 -23.97
CA ILE A 405 -6.39 11.59 -23.66
C ILE A 405 -6.56 11.64 -22.15
N ASP A 406 -7.37 12.60 -21.68
CA ASP A 406 -7.86 12.69 -20.28
C ASP A 406 -9.14 11.87 -20.13
N HIS A 407 -9.12 10.88 -19.25
CA HIS A 407 -10.26 10.04 -18.91
C HIS A 407 -10.97 10.46 -17.61
N GLY A 408 -10.51 11.56 -16.99
CA GLY A 408 -11.00 12.03 -15.70
C GLY A 408 -10.32 11.36 -14.50
N TRP A 409 -10.58 11.85 -13.31
CA TRP A 409 -10.00 11.37 -12.03
C TRP A 409 -8.47 11.28 -12.02
N GLY A 410 -7.80 12.15 -12.82
CA GLY A 410 -6.34 12.13 -12.98
C GLY A 410 -5.80 10.94 -13.78
N VAL A 411 -6.66 10.24 -14.53
CA VAL A 411 -6.27 9.12 -15.40
C VAL A 411 -6.12 9.59 -16.83
N TYR A 412 -4.93 9.35 -17.40
CA TYR A 412 -4.58 9.72 -18.77
C TYR A 412 -3.99 8.55 -19.52
N THR A 413 -4.17 8.54 -20.86
CA THR A 413 -3.47 7.62 -21.75
C THR A 413 -2.67 8.35 -22.80
N GLY A 414 -1.47 7.85 -23.09
CA GLY A 414 -0.55 8.38 -24.08
C GLY A 414 -0.29 7.39 -25.23
N TYR A 415 -0.19 7.91 -26.45
CA TYR A 415 0.02 7.15 -27.69
C TYR A 415 1.14 7.79 -28.48
N TYR A 416 2.24 7.06 -28.73
CA TYR A 416 3.42 7.62 -29.40
C TYR A 416 3.71 6.92 -30.71
N HIS A 417 4.67 7.50 -31.41
CA HIS A 417 5.24 7.01 -32.67
C HIS A 417 4.23 6.88 -33.81
N GLN A 418 3.09 7.61 -33.74
CA GLN A 418 2.02 7.52 -34.71
C GLN A 418 2.50 7.94 -36.08
N LYS A 419 1.98 7.32 -37.16
CA LYS A 419 2.10 7.74 -38.53
C LYS A 419 1.19 8.92 -38.80
N GLU A 420 -0.06 8.81 -38.39
CA GLU A 420 -1.11 9.81 -38.60
C GLU A 420 -1.95 9.89 -37.30
N ILE A 421 -2.37 11.13 -36.99
CA ILE A 421 -3.28 11.45 -35.90
C ILE A 421 -4.63 11.85 -36.49
N TYR A 422 -5.74 11.29 -36.02
CA TYR A 422 -7.09 11.55 -36.54
C TYR A 422 -7.96 12.39 -35.59
N VAL A 423 -7.41 12.83 -34.48
CA VAL A 423 -8.08 13.65 -33.47
C VAL A 423 -7.30 14.94 -33.22
N GLN A 424 -7.95 15.94 -32.65
CA GLN A 424 -7.36 17.19 -32.26
C GLN A 424 -7.65 17.53 -30.79
N VAL A 425 -6.89 18.44 -30.21
CA VAL A 425 -7.08 18.90 -28.82
C VAL A 425 -8.52 19.42 -28.64
N GLY A 426 -9.18 18.98 -27.60
CA GLY A 426 -10.57 19.30 -27.27
C GLY A 426 -11.61 18.31 -27.79
N ASP A 427 -11.22 17.40 -28.69
CA ASP A 427 -12.15 16.36 -29.15
C ASP A 427 -12.55 15.42 -28.01
N ARG A 428 -13.85 15.07 -27.96
CA ARG A 428 -14.37 14.00 -27.12
C ARG A 428 -14.28 12.70 -27.92
N VAL A 429 -13.64 11.70 -27.34
CA VAL A 429 -13.51 10.36 -27.91
C VAL A 429 -14.31 9.35 -27.11
N GLN A 430 -14.73 8.28 -27.78
CA GLN A 430 -15.42 7.15 -27.17
C GLN A 430 -14.51 5.91 -27.11
N ALA A 431 -14.79 5.00 -26.18
CA ALA A 431 -14.12 3.70 -26.13
C ALA A 431 -14.21 2.98 -27.49
N GLY A 432 -13.06 2.51 -28.00
CA GLY A 432 -12.96 1.86 -29.32
C GLY A 432 -12.96 2.84 -30.52
N GLN A 433 -12.97 4.16 -30.31
CA GLN A 433 -12.86 5.12 -31.40
C GLN A 433 -11.47 5.11 -32.01
N LEU A 434 -11.38 5.09 -33.34
CA LEU A 434 -10.13 5.23 -34.10
C LEU A 434 -9.55 6.66 -33.90
N ILE A 435 -8.29 6.73 -33.40
CA ILE A 435 -7.63 7.99 -33.07
C ILE A 435 -6.35 8.24 -33.88
N GLY A 436 -5.83 7.24 -34.56
CA GLY A 436 -4.63 7.37 -35.39
C GLY A 436 -4.13 6.03 -35.91
N LEU A 437 -2.96 6.05 -36.51
CA LEU A 437 -2.29 4.88 -37.10
C LEU A 437 -0.90 4.68 -36.51
N VAL A 438 -0.53 3.43 -36.30
CA VAL A 438 0.82 3.01 -35.89
C VAL A 438 1.85 3.50 -36.92
N GLY A 439 2.94 4.04 -36.44
CA GLY A 439 4.09 4.51 -37.23
C GLY A 439 5.39 4.20 -36.52
N SER A 440 6.42 4.99 -36.87
CA SER A 440 7.77 4.91 -36.31
C SER A 440 8.41 6.31 -36.19
N THR A 441 7.60 7.32 -35.88
CA THR A 441 8.07 8.71 -35.71
C THR A 441 8.71 8.88 -34.31
N GLY A 442 9.64 9.85 -34.19
CA GLY A 442 10.36 10.09 -32.95
C GLY A 442 11.38 9.00 -32.62
N ARG A 443 11.61 8.71 -31.31
CA ARG A 443 12.58 7.74 -30.81
C ARG A 443 12.05 6.31 -30.93
N SER A 444 12.06 5.74 -32.12
CA SER A 444 11.54 4.41 -32.43
C SER A 444 12.53 3.61 -33.26
N GLN A 445 12.65 2.30 -33.05
CA GLN A 445 13.46 1.38 -33.87
C GLN A 445 12.67 0.70 -34.98
N GLY A 446 11.35 0.92 -35.04
CA GLY A 446 10.47 0.33 -36.03
C GLY A 446 9.00 0.49 -35.63
N PRO A 447 8.06 0.16 -36.52
CA PRO A 447 6.66 0.41 -36.29
C PRO A 447 6.13 -0.36 -35.05
N HIS A 448 5.59 0.37 -34.07
CA HIS A 448 4.89 -0.13 -32.89
C HIS A 448 4.03 0.99 -32.29
N LEU A 449 3.08 0.62 -31.45
CA LEU A 449 2.38 1.56 -30.57
C LEU A 449 3.04 1.54 -29.20
N HIS A 450 3.66 2.65 -28.80
CA HIS A 450 4.00 2.88 -27.40
C HIS A 450 2.76 3.45 -26.69
N PHE A 451 2.23 2.69 -25.71
CA PHE A 451 1.02 3.01 -24.98
C PHE A 451 1.32 3.25 -23.51
N GLU A 452 0.93 4.41 -22.98
CA GLU A 452 1.11 4.78 -21.56
C GLU A 452 -0.23 4.92 -20.84
N VAL A 453 -0.21 4.63 -19.53
CA VAL A 453 -1.26 5.03 -18.59
C VAL A 453 -0.62 5.85 -17.47
N TRP A 454 -1.27 6.96 -17.14
CA TRP A 454 -0.89 7.86 -16.07
C TRP A 454 -1.98 7.92 -15.02
N VAL A 455 -1.60 7.96 -13.75
CA VAL A 455 -2.51 8.13 -12.62
C VAL A 455 -1.98 9.26 -11.74
N ASN A 456 -2.68 10.37 -11.70
CA ASN A 456 -2.33 11.56 -10.92
C ASN A 456 -0.85 11.99 -11.12
N GLY A 457 -0.44 12.11 -12.37
CA GLY A 457 0.91 12.56 -12.76
C GLY A 457 1.99 11.47 -12.68
N VAL A 458 1.65 10.21 -12.41
CA VAL A 458 2.59 9.08 -12.32
C VAL A 458 2.27 8.03 -13.37
N GLN A 459 3.30 7.61 -14.12
CA GLN A 459 3.20 6.50 -15.06
C GLN A 459 3.04 5.17 -14.32
N VAL A 460 2.05 4.39 -14.71
CA VAL A 460 1.74 3.08 -14.14
C VAL A 460 1.67 2.01 -15.22
N ASP A 461 1.73 0.74 -14.82
CA ASP A 461 1.72 -0.38 -15.75
C ASP A 461 0.38 -0.45 -16.55
N PRO A 462 0.42 -0.23 -17.87
CA PRO A 462 -0.78 -0.28 -18.69
C PRO A 462 -1.48 -1.62 -18.69
N LEU A 463 -0.76 -2.73 -18.47
CA LEU A 463 -1.35 -4.07 -18.44
C LEU A 463 -2.37 -4.23 -17.31
N ASP A 464 -2.19 -3.54 -16.18
CA ASP A 464 -3.18 -3.56 -15.11
C ASP A 464 -4.50 -2.95 -15.58
N TRP A 465 -4.46 -1.80 -16.25
CA TRP A 465 -5.62 -1.09 -16.76
C TRP A 465 -6.32 -1.82 -17.91
N LEU A 466 -5.56 -2.60 -18.68
CA LEU A 466 -6.10 -3.45 -19.76
C LEU A 466 -6.64 -4.79 -19.27
N SER A 467 -6.35 -5.22 -18.04
CA SER A 467 -6.72 -6.54 -17.50
C SER A 467 -7.58 -6.52 -16.25
N GLN A 468 -7.77 -5.35 -15.65
CA GLN A 468 -8.53 -5.17 -14.42
C GLN A 468 -9.53 -4.02 -14.57
N THR A 469 -10.61 -4.07 -13.78
CA THR A 469 -11.55 -2.96 -13.67
C THR A 469 -11.11 -2.05 -12.53
N PHE A 470 -10.97 -0.77 -12.81
CA PHE A 470 -10.76 0.28 -11.82
C PHE A 470 -12.09 1.01 -11.54
N PRO A 471 -12.22 1.63 -10.34
CA PRO A 471 -13.46 2.29 -9.91
C PRO A 471 -14.00 3.26 -10.93
#